data_b93903e18a2f95b19259a4819e620fe3
#
_entry.id   b93903e18a2f95b19259a4819e620fe3
#
_cell.length_a   1.000
_cell.length_b   1.000
_cell.length_c   1.000
_cell.angle_alpha   90.00
_cell.angle_beta   90.00
_cell.angle_gamma   90.00
#
_symmetry.space_group_name_H-M   'P 1'
#
loop_
_entity.id
_entity.type
_entity.pdbx_description
1 polymer ?
#
loop_
_entity_poly.entity_id
_entity_poly.type
_entity_poly.pdbx_seq_one_letter_code
_entity_poly.pdbx_strand_id
1 'polypeptide(L)'
;MTNNIIEVTSENFVELVIKGSEKLPVVVDFWAPWCSPCKQLTPIIEKAVNNFPDKVILAKVNIDDNQSIASQMQIQSIPMVYAFFNGQVVDGFQGNIPESQVLEFVKKVSSFCGPSPELKENLEKLELSLTSSNWEEGLDLSNVILDNDQNNIDACNGKILSLIGLNKF
;
A
#
# COMPACT_ATOMS: atom_id res chain seq x y z
N MET A 1 4.22 15.80 0.87
CA MET A 1 3.44 14.71 1.49
C MET A 1 2.29 14.42 0.55
N THR A 2 2.34 13.32 -0.13
CA THR A 2 1.20 12.85 -0.94
C THR A 2 0.08 12.46 0.02
N ASN A 3 -1.08 13.10 -0.10
CA ASN A 3 -2.25 12.76 0.69
C ASN A 3 -2.84 11.47 0.10
N ASN A 4 -2.50 10.33 0.69
CA ASN A 4 -2.98 9.02 0.27
C ASN A 4 -4.38 8.67 0.80
N ILE A 5 -5.09 9.64 1.39
CA ILE A 5 -6.47 9.52 1.88
C ILE A 5 -7.35 10.47 1.09
N ILE A 6 -8.40 9.96 0.45
CA ILE A 6 -9.31 10.71 -0.41
C ILE A 6 -10.76 10.43 -0.04
N GLU A 7 -11.62 11.44 -0.16
CA GLU A 7 -13.08 11.27 -0.11
C GLU A 7 -13.59 10.97 -1.53
N VAL A 8 -14.44 9.96 -1.65
CA VAL A 8 -14.93 9.48 -2.93
C VAL A 8 -16.45 9.53 -2.97
N THR A 9 -16.98 10.00 -4.10
CA THR A 9 -18.41 10.11 -4.39
C THR A 9 -18.80 9.22 -5.56
N SER A 10 -20.11 9.07 -5.77
CA SER A 10 -20.66 8.34 -6.91
C SER A 10 -20.17 8.85 -8.28
N GLU A 11 -19.83 10.14 -8.36
CA GLU A 11 -19.40 10.79 -9.61
C GLU A 11 -17.93 10.45 -9.95
N ASN A 12 -17.07 10.30 -8.93
CA ASN A 12 -15.63 10.10 -9.15
C ASN A 12 -15.13 8.68 -8.80
N PHE A 13 -16.01 7.78 -8.35
CA PHE A 13 -15.65 6.41 -7.93
C PHE A 13 -14.95 5.63 -9.05
N VAL A 14 -15.49 5.67 -10.26
CA VAL A 14 -14.89 4.96 -11.41
C VAL A 14 -13.49 5.48 -11.70
N GLU A 15 -13.31 6.80 -11.66
CA GLU A 15 -12.02 7.42 -11.97
C GLU A 15 -10.98 7.17 -10.86
N LEU A 16 -11.37 7.42 -9.60
CA LEU A 16 -10.43 7.38 -8.48
C LEU A 16 -10.20 5.97 -7.92
N VAL A 17 -11.23 5.10 -7.95
CA VAL A 17 -11.12 3.75 -7.41
C VAL A 17 -10.85 2.74 -8.51
N ILE A 18 -11.72 2.63 -9.53
CA ILE A 18 -11.57 1.57 -10.53
C ILE A 18 -10.32 1.81 -11.37
N LYS A 19 -10.22 2.95 -12.06
CA LYS A 19 -9.04 3.28 -12.88
C LYS A 19 -7.82 3.62 -12.02
N GLY A 20 -8.02 4.27 -10.86
CA GLY A 20 -6.95 4.55 -9.90
C GLY A 20 -6.24 3.28 -9.44
N SER A 21 -6.98 2.18 -9.26
CA SER A 21 -6.44 0.89 -8.82
C SER A 21 -5.59 0.16 -9.88
N GLU A 22 -5.57 0.63 -11.11
CA GLU A 22 -4.63 0.13 -12.15
C GLU A 22 -3.18 0.58 -11.86
N LYS A 23 -3.02 1.68 -11.13
CA LYS A 23 -1.69 2.23 -10.79
C LYS A 23 -1.26 1.85 -9.38
N LEU A 24 -2.14 2.03 -8.41
CA LEU A 24 -1.90 1.75 -7.00
C LEU A 24 -3.11 1.05 -6.39
N PRO A 25 -2.94 0.05 -5.52
CA PRO A 25 -4.05 -0.53 -4.79
C PRO A 25 -4.85 0.53 -4.03
N VAL A 26 -6.17 0.42 -4.09
CA VAL A 26 -7.09 1.33 -3.41
C VAL A 26 -7.89 0.56 -2.35
N VAL A 27 -7.72 0.92 -1.10
CA VAL A 27 -8.56 0.45 0.01
C VAL A 27 -9.77 1.37 0.10
N VAL A 28 -10.96 0.83 0.03
CA VAL A 28 -12.22 1.58 0.10
C VAL A 28 -12.91 1.28 1.43
N ASP A 29 -13.08 2.31 2.27
CA ASP A 29 -13.82 2.27 3.53
C ASP A 29 -15.25 2.79 3.31
N PHE A 30 -16.22 1.88 3.39
CA PHE A 30 -17.65 2.22 3.34
C PHE A 30 -18.16 2.49 4.75
N TRP A 31 -18.53 3.73 5.01
CA TRP A 31 -18.89 4.23 6.33
C TRP A 31 -20.14 5.12 6.31
N ALA A 32 -20.66 5.47 7.49
CA ALA A 32 -21.69 6.49 7.66
C ALA A 32 -21.52 7.25 8.99
N PRO A 33 -22.04 8.48 9.11
CA PRO A 33 -21.89 9.31 10.32
C PRO A 33 -22.52 8.71 11.58
N TRP A 34 -23.56 7.91 11.43
CA TRP A 34 -24.28 7.23 12.53
C TRP A 34 -23.62 5.89 12.93
N CYS A 35 -22.66 5.39 12.17
CA CYS A 35 -22.03 4.10 12.39
C CYS A 35 -20.93 4.22 13.47
N SER A 36 -21.22 3.80 14.69
CA SER A 36 -20.25 3.83 15.80
C SER A 36 -19.02 2.93 15.56
N PRO A 37 -19.16 1.68 15.07
CA PRO A 37 -18.00 0.86 14.73
C PRO A 37 -17.11 1.45 13.64
N CYS A 38 -17.70 2.16 12.64
CA CYS A 38 -16.94 2.84 11.60
C CYS A 38 -16.03 3.93 12.17
N LYS A 39 -16.54 4.71 13.15
CA LYS A 39 -15.76 5.76 13.82
C LYS A 39 -14.54 5.23 14.58
N GLN A 40 -14.59 3.96 14.99
CA GLN A 40 -13.46 3.29 15.64
C GLN A 40 -12.48 2.73 14.62
N LEU A 41 -12.98 2.16 13.52
CA LEU A 41 -12.19 1.49 12.51
C LEU A 41 -11.46 2.48 11.59
N THR A 42 -12.11 3.55 11.13
CA THR A 42 -11.55 4.50 10.16
C THR A 42 -10.18 5.06 10.59
N PRO A 43 -9.98 5.54 11.83
CA PRO A 43 -8.65 6.02 12.27
C PRO A 43 -7.56 4.93 12.23
N ILE A 44 -7.96 3.68 12.49
CA ILE A 44 -7.02 2.54 12.45
C ILE A 44 -6.59 2.26 11.01
N ILE A 45 -7.53 2.30 10.05
CA ILE A 45 -7.21 2.14 8.62
C ILE A 45 -6.34 3.29 8.13
N GLU A 46 -6.68 4.55 8.49
CA GLU A 46 -5.90 5.74 8.13
C GLU A 46 -4.45 5.61 8.62
N LYS A 47 -4.26 5.19 9.87
CA LYS A 47 -2.93 4.94 10.44
C LYS A 47 -2.20 3.81 9.70
N ALA A 48 -2.89 2.71 9.39
CA ALA A 48 -2.30 1.58 8.69
C ALA A 48 -1.85 1.96 7.27
N VAL A 49 -2.68 2.70 6.52
CA VAL A 49 -2.37 3.16 5.16
C VAL A 49 -1.19 4.15 5.16
N ASN A 50 -1.10 5.02 6.17
CA ASN A 50 0.01 5.96 6.31
C ASN A 50 1.38 5.29 6.54
N ASN A 51 1.42 4.00 6.93
CA ASN A 51 2.66 3.23 6.99
C ASN A 51 3.17 2.79 5.60
N PHE A 52 2.35 2.93 4.56
CA PHE A 52 2.66 2.54 3.19
C PHE A 52 2.40 3.69 2.21
N PRO A 53 3.02 4.88 2.43
CA PRO A 53 2.88 6.00 1.52
C PRO A 53 3.35 5.57 0.12
N ASP A 54 2.69 6.08 -0.91
CA ASP A 54 2.97 5.77 -2.32
C ASP A 54 2.73 4.30 -2.76
N LYS A 55 2.20 3.45 -1.87
CA LYS A 55 1.87 2.04 -2.20
C LYS A 55 0.38 1.70 -2.07
N VAL A 56 -0.39 2.48 -1.32
CA VAL A 56 -1.82 2.27 -1.10
C VAL A 56 -2.54 3.61 -0.98
N ILE A 57 -3.71 3.71 -1.59
CA ILE A 57 -4.63 4.83 -1.42
C ILE A 57 -5.80 4.37 -0.55
N LEU A 58 -6.22 5.20 0.40
CA LEU A 58 -7.47 5.03 1.14
C LEU A 58 -8.55 5.92 0.54
N ALA A 59 -9.61 5.32 0.02
CA ALA A 59 -10.80 5.98 -0.46
C ALA A 59 -11.92 5.82 0.57
N LYS A 60 -12.49 6.93 1.06
CA LYS A 60 -13.59 6.91 2.02
C LYS A 60 -14.89 7.21 1.30
N VAL A 61 -15.89 6.34 1.47
CA VAL A 61 -17.20 6.44 0.82
C VAL A 61 -18.29 6.49 1.88
N ASN A 62 -18.93 7.66 2.04
CA ASN A 62 -20.13 7.79 2.87
C ASN A 62 -21.34 7.17 2.13
N ILE A 63 -21.91 6.10 2.66
CA ILE A 63 -23.02 5.38 2.00
C ILE A 63 -24.32 6.16 2.01
N ASP A 64 -24.52 7.10 2.92
CA ASP A 64 -25.75 7.94 2.95
C ASP A 64 -25.80 8.86 1.72
N ASP A 65 -24.64 9.41 1.34
CA ASP A 65 -24.51 10.32 0.20
C ASP A 65 -24.31 9.55 -1.14
N ASN A 66 -23.88 8.29 -1.07
CA ASN A 66 -23.46 7.48 -2.23
C ASN A 66 -24.21 6.14 -2.31
N GLN A 67 -25.52 6.16 -2.17
CA GLN A 67 -26.38 4.97 -2.16
C GLN A 67 -26.28 4.12 -3.44
N SER A 68 -26.01 4.75 -4.58
CA SER A 68 -25.82 4.05 -5.86
C SER A 68 -24.60 3.12 -5.82
N ILE A 69 -23.48 3.57 -5.26
CA ILE A 69 -22.29 2.74 -5.10
C ILE A 69 -22.55 1.63 -4.08
N ALA A 70 -23.13 1.97 -2.93
CA ALA A 70 -23.45 1.01 -1.89
C ALA A 70 -24.33 -0.14 -2.42
N SER A 71 -25.32 0.20 -3.28
CA SER A 71 -26.17 -0.81 -3.92
C SER A 71 -25.44 -1.65 -4.96
N GLN A 72 -24.63 -1.03 -5.83
CA GLN A 72 -23.85 -1.75 -6.85
C GLN A 72 -22.80 -2.69 -6.22
N MET A 73 -22.17 -2.24 -5.13
CA MET A 73 -21.20 -3.02 -4.37
C MET A 73 -21.85 -4.01 -3.39
N GLN A 74 -23.19 -4.06 -3.36
CA GLN A 74 -23.98 -4.93 -2.49
C GLN A 74 -23.60 -4.80 -1.00
N ILE A 75 -23.37 -3.55 -0.55
CA ILE A 75 -23.04 -3.26 0.84
C ILE A 75 -24.28 -3.47 1.71
N GLN A 76 -24.33 -4.57 2.45
CA GLN A 76 -25.45 -4.93 3.32
C GLN A 76 -25.27 -4.43 4.75
N SER A 77 -24.05 -4.24 5.17
CA SER A 77 -23.72 -3.70 6.49
C SER A 77 -22.38 -2.99 6.51
N ILE A 78 -22.22 -2.06 7.42
CA ILE A 78 -21.00 -1.25 7.62
C ILE A 78 -20.47 -1.41 9.04
N PRO A 79 -19.15 -1.24 9.26
CA PRO A 79 -18.14 -0.93 8.25
C PRO A 79 -17.89 -2.10 7.30
N MET A 80 -17.67 -1.76 6.04
CA MET A 80 -17.23 -2.70 5.00
C MET A 80 -16.02 -2.12 4.31
N VAL A 81 -14.97 -2.90 4.19
CA VAL A 81 -13.73 -2.48 3.56
C VAL A 81 -13.40 -3.41 2.41
N TYR A 82 -13.16 -2.84 1.24
CA TYR A 82 -12.69 -3.57 0.06
C TYR A 82 -11.33 -3.05 -0.40
N ALA A 83 -10.51 -3.95 -0.92
CA ALA A 83 -9.29 -3.60 -1.64
C ALA A 83 -9.50 -3.80 -3.14
N PHE A 84 -9.19 -2.79 -3.92
CA PHE A 84 -9.21 -2.81 -5.38
C PHE A 84 -7.80 -2.81 -5.93
N PHE A 85 -7.58 -3.63 -6.96
CA PHE A 85 -6.36 -3.62 -7.76
C PHE A 85 -6.69 -4.05 -9.20
N ASN A 86 -6.12 -3.35 -10.19
CA ASN A 86 -6.42 -3.55 -11.62
C ASN A 86 -7.93 -3.52 -11.94
N GLY A 87 -8.67 -2.61 -11.32
CA GLY A 87 -10.10 -2.42 -11.53
C GLY A 87 -11.01 -3.46 -10.89
N GLN A 88 -10.47 -4.37 -10.08
CA GLN A 88 -11.22 -5.49 -9.47
C GLN A 88 -11.06 -5.51 -7.96
N VAL A 89 -12.07 -6.01 -7.26
CA VAL A 89 -11.97 -6.32 -5.83
C VAL A 89 -11.07 -7.54 -5.65
N VAL A 90 -9.98 -7.39 -4.93
CA VAL A 90 -8.99 -8.45 -4.69
C VAL A 90 -9.04 -9.00 -3.27
N ASP A 91 -9.54 -8.23 -2.31
CA ASP A 91 -9.69 -8.62 -0.91
C ASP A 91 -10.70 -7.73 -0.19
N GLY A 92 -11.09 -8.07 1.03
CA GLY A 92 -11.98 -7.24 1.84
C GLY A 92 -12.29 -7.86 3.19
N PHE A 93 -12.84 -7.05 4.09
CA PHE A 93 -13.35 -7.50 5.36
C PHE A 93 -14.56 -6.67 5.81
N GLN A 94 -15.34 -7.21 6.71
CA GLN A 94 -16.55 -6.60 7.26
C GLN A 94 -16.46 -6.49 8.77
N GLY A 95 -17.00 -5.40 9.31
CA GLY A 95 -17.04 -5.15 10.74
C GLY A 95 -15.74 -4.57 11.32
N ASN A 96 -15.77 -4.32 12.61
CA ASN A 96 -14.60 -3.80 13.33
C ASN A 96 -13.68 -4.98 13.70
N ILE A 97 -12.47 -4.97 13.13
CA ILE A 97 -11.44 -5.98 13.40
C ILE A 97 -10.27 -5.36 14.17
N PRO A 98 -9.44 -6.17 14.86
CA PRO A 98 -8.28 -5.68 15.59
C PRO A 98 -7.28 -4.91 14.71
N GLU A 99 -6.60 -3.91 15.30
CA GLU A 99 -5.59 -3.09 14.59
C GLU A 99 -4.52 -3.93 13.89
N SER A 100 -4.08 -5.05 14.53
CA SER A 100 -3.11 -5.96 13.93
C SER A 100 -3.58 -6.58 12.61
N GLN A 101 -4.87 -6.96 12.54
CA GLN A 101 -5.47 -7.53 11.33
C GLN A 101 -5.66 -6.46 10.25
N VAL A 102 -6.02 -5.22 10.63
CA VAL A 102 -6.08 -4.10 9.68
C VAL A 102 -4.70 -3.84 9.08
N LEU A 103 -3.65 -3.83 9.91
CA LEU A 103 -2.29 -3.63 9.45
C LEU A 103 -1.82 -4.74 8.51
N GLU A 104 -2.11 -6.01 8.84
CA GLU A 104 -1.82 -7.16 7.96
C GLU A 104 -2.55 -7.05 6.62
N PHE A 105 -3.83 -6.67 6.65
CA PHE A 105 -4.63 -6.45 5.44
C PHE A 105 -4.01 -5.37 4.56
N VAL A 106 -3.71 -4.20 5.11
CA VAL A 106 -3.11 -3.09 4.35
C VAL A 106 -1.71 -3.47 3.84
N LYS A 107 -0.90 -4.17 4.64
CA LYS A 107 0.41 -4.69 4.22
C LYS A 107 0.29 -5.66 3.05
N LYS A 108 -0.67 -6.59 3.10
CA LYS A 108 -0.95 -7.51 1.99
C LYS A 108 -1.37 -6.75 0.73
N VAL A 109 -2.28 -5.79 0.87
CA VAL A 109 -2.75 -4.95 -0.25
C VAL A 109 -1.61 -4.13 -0.85
N SER A 110 -0.73 -3.56 -0.03
CA SER A 110 0.44 -2.80 -0.50
C SER A 110 1.42 -3.65 -1.33
N SER A 111 1.43 -4.97 -1.13
CA SER A 111 2.30 -5.89 -1.87
C SER A 111 1.83 -6.17 -3.31
N PHE A 112 0.58 -5.85 -3.64
CA PHE A 112 0.10 -5.93 -5.03
C PHE A 112 0.74 -4.85 -5.92
N CYS A 113 1.09 -3.71 -5.34
CA CYS A 113 1.93 -2.74 -6.01
C CYS A 113 3.35 -3.35 -6.09
N GLY A 114 3.88 -3.52 -7.29
CA GLY A 114 5.28 -3.88 -7.48
C GLY A 114 6.22 -2.88 -6.78
N PRO A 115 7.53 -3.10 -6.83
CA PRO A 115 8.48 -2.18 -6.25
C PRO A 115 8.22 -0.75 -6.75
N SER A 116 8.27 0.23 -5.84
CA SER A 116 8.12 1.65 -6.21
C SER A 116 9.11 2.00 -7.33
N PRO A 117 8.82 2.98 -8.19
CA PRO A 117 9.76 3.38 -9.24
C PRO A 117 11.16 3.66 -8.70
N GLU A 118 11.25 4.29 -7.53
CA GLU A 118 12.50 4.56 -6.83
C GLU A 118 13.20 3.27 -6.36
N LEU A 119 12.45 2.33 -5.80
CA LEU A 119 13.01 1.03 -5.39
C LEU A 119 13.50 0.25 -6.61
N LYS A 120 12.74 0.26 -7.71
CA LYS A 120 13.14 -0.39 -8.96
C LYS A 120 14.44 0.22 -9.52
N GLU A 121 14.54 1.55 -9.56
CA GLU A 121 15.74 2.26 -9.99
C GLU A 121 16.95 1.93 -9.10
N ASN A 122 16.75 1.90 -7.78
CA ASN A 122 17.81 1.55 -6.84
C ASN A 122 18.26 0.10 -6.97
N LEU A 123 17.34 -0.85 -7.24
CA LEU A 123 17.68 -2.24 -7.50
C LEU A 123 18.45 -2.41 -8.81
N GLU A 124 18.05 -1.72 -9.87
CA GLU A 124 18.79 -1.71 -11.14
C GLU A 124 20.21 -1.13 -10.98
N LYS A 125 20.36 -0.03 -10.25
CA LYS A 125 21.67 0.55 -9.92
C LYS A 125 22.52 -0.39 -9.06
N LEU A 126 21.91 -1.07 -8.07
CA LEU A 126 22.59 -2.05 -7.25
C LEU A 126 23.14 -3.19 -8.10
N GLU A 127 22.36 -3.77 -8.99
CA GLU A 127 22.79 -4.83 -9.89
C GLU A 127 23.97 -4.37 -10.77
N LEU A 128 23.91 -3.16 -11.32
CA LEU A 128 24.98 -2.56 -12.10
C LEU A 128 26.26 -2.37 -11.27
N SER A 129 26.15 -1.88 -10.05
CA SER A 129 27.29 -1.68 -9.15
C SER A 129 27.98 -2.99 -8.80
N LEU A 130 27.19 -4.05 -8.51
CA LEU A 130 27.73 -5.39 -8.20
C LEU A 130 28.42 -6.01 -9.42
N THR A 131 27.87 -5.89 -10.61
CA THR A 131 28.44 -6.42 -11.86
C THR A 131 29.71 -5.70 -12.29
N SER A 132 29.79 -4.40 -12.00
CA SER A 132 30.98 -3.56 -12.27
C SER A 132 32.02 -3.60 -11.15
N SER A 133 31.80 -4.40 -10.09
CA SER A 133 32.65 -4.48 -8.90
C SER A 133 32.82 -3.14 -8.17
N ASN A 134 31.84 -2.25 -8.27
CA ASN A 134 31.77 -1.00 -7.53
C ASN A 134 31.15 -1.26 -6.13
N TRP A 135 31.93 -1.88 -5.25
CA TRP A 135 31.46 -2.41 -3.95
C TRP A 135 31.01 -1.32 -2.98
N GLU A 136 31.60 -0.11 -3.02
CA GLU A 136 31.21 1.00 -2.16
C GLU A 136 29.80 1.48 -2.51
N GLU A 137 29.53 1.75 -3.76
CA GLU A 137 28.20 2.13 -4.24
C GLU A 137 27.16 1.02 -4.03
N GLY A 138 27.55 -0.24 -4.26
CA GLY A 138 26.68 -1.40 -3.98
C GLY A 138 26.29 -1.48 -2.50
N LEU A 139 27.21 -1.19 -1.59
CA LEU A 139 26.95 -1.18 -0.15
C LEU A 139 26.00 -0.03 0.23
N ASP A 140 26.20 1.17 -0.30
CA ASP A 140 25.37 2.33 -0.01
C ASP A 140 23.94 2.13 -0.52
N LEU A 141 23.78 1.66 -1.77
CA LEU A 141 22.47 1.34 -2.35
C LEU A 141 21.74 0.25 -1.58
N SER A 142 22.46 -0.80 -1.15
CA SER A 142 21.87 -1.85 -0.32
C SER A 142 21.34 -1.30 1.01
N ASN A 143 22.09 -0.40 1.67
CA ASN A 143 21.63 0.22 2.90
C ASN A 143 20.40 1.09 2.68
N VAL A 144 20.37 1.92 1.64
CA VAL A 144 19.21 2.76 1.28
C VAL A 144 17.96 1.91 1.06
N ILE A 145 18.09 0.79 0.36
CA ILE A 145 16.97 -0.13 0.12
C ILE A 145 16.51 -0.76 1.43
N LEU A 146 17.46 -1.23 2.27
CA LEU A 146 17.14 -1.92 3.54
C LEU A 146 16.56 -0.99 4.61
N ASP A 147 16.86 0.30 4.56
CA ASP A 147 16.24 1.30 5.44
C ASP A 147 14.73 1.43 5.18
N ASN A 148 14.30 1.19 3.94
CA ASN A 148 12.89 1.25 3.53
C ASN A 148 12.20 -0.14 3.54
N ASP A 149 12.94 -1.20 3.24
CA ASP A 149 12.46 -2.59 3.21
C ASP A 149 13.53 -3.53 3.78
N GLN A 150 13.50 -3.72 5.09
CA GLN A 150 14.48 -4.53 5.84
C GLN A 150 14.55 -6.00 5.41
N ASN A 151 13.53 -6.50 4.72
CA ASN A 151 13.45 -7.88 4.26
C ASN A 151 13.72 -8.03 2.75
N ASN A 152 14.21 -6.99 2.09
CA ASN A 152 14.53 -7.05 0.68
C ASN A 152 15.71 -8.00 0.42
N ILE A 153 15.43 -9.12 -0.23
CA ILE A 153 16.41 -10.20 -0.45
C ILE A 153 17.57 -9.73 -1.34
N ASP A 154 17.26 -8.97 -2.39
CA ASP A 154 18.29 -8.50 -3.33
C ASP A 154 19.24 -7.51 -2.67
N ALA A 155 18.71 -6.61 -1.83
CA ALA A 155 19.52 -5.70 -1.06
C ALA A 155 20.34 -6.39 0.04
N CYS A 156 19.80 -7.42 0.71
CA CYS A 156 20.56 -8.24 1.65
C CYS A 156 21.74 -8.93 0.97
N ASN A 157 21.49 -9.55 -0.18
CA ASN A 157 22.55 -10.19 -0.98
C ASN A 157 23.57 -9.19 -1.49
N GLY A 158 23.10 -8.04 -2.00
CA GLY A 158 23.97 -6.96 -2.45
C GLY A 158 24.90 -6.43 -1.36
N LYS A 159 24.37 -6.26 -0.15
CA LYS A 159 25.17 -5.84 1.03
C LYS A 159 26.24 -6.86 1.38
N ILE A 160 25.91 -8.15 1.41
CA ILE A 160 26.85 -9.22 1.69
C ILE A 160 27.97 -9.25 0.63
N LEU A 161 27.62 -9.23 -0.65
CA LEU A 161 28.59 -9.22 -1.75
C LEU A 161 29.51 -8.00 -1.72
N SER A 162 28.95 -6.83 -1.42
CA SER A 162 29.72 -5.58 -1.32
C SER A 162 30.70 -5.61 -0.15
N LEU A 163 30.28 -6.12 1.01
CA LEU A 163 31.16 -6.30 2.16
C LEU A 163 32.31 -7.28 1.87
N ILE A 164 32.02 -8.39 1.18
CA ILE A 164 33.05 -9.34 0.73
C ILE A 164 34.04 -8.66 -0.22
N GLY A 165 33.54 -7.92 -1.22
CA GLY A 165 34.38 -7.21 -2.19
C GLY A 165 35.26 -6.12 -1.56
N LEU A 166 34.80 -5.49 -0.48
CA LEU A 166 35.57 -4.49 0.30
C LEU A 166 36.48 -5.10 1.36
N ASN A 167 36.47 -6.43 1.54
CA ASN A 167 37.17 -7.12 2.64
C ASN A 167 36.80 -6.56 4.05
N LYS A 168 35.55 -6.18 4.24
CA LYS A 168 35.00 -5.64 5.50
C LYS A 168 34.02 -6.67 6.10
N PHE A 169 34.53 -7.63 6.89
CA PHE A 169 33.69 -8.55 7.67
C PHE A 169 33.99 -8.40 9.15
#